data_c0157f1b38e3cb7cba8f3cd630887844
#
_entry.id   c0157f1b38e3cb7cba8f3cd630887844
#
_cell.length_a   1.000
_cell.length_b   1.000
_cell.length_c   1.000
_cell.angle_alpha   90.00
_cell.angle_beta   90.00
_cell.angle_gamma   90.00
#
_symmetry.space_group_name_H-M   'P 1'
#
loop_
_entity.id
_entity.type
_entity.pdbx_description
1 polymer ?
#
loop_
_entity_poly.entity_id
_entity_poly.type
_entity_poly.pdbx_seq_one_letter_code
_entity_poly.pdbx_strand_id
1 'polypeptide(L)'
;MNFTQIKTCLFLLFILSSILLMGQATFIINSVPDYTPSEDFIYIVGDFNAWNPGDANYKLEKNNEDKWFVVMPEMNDGSEIQYKFTRGDWSTVEKGANGEEIFNRVFTFGNGEIQELDILNWADQGSGGGNSTAADNVSIMAEEFYIPQLDRNRRIWIYLPPDYETSGESYPVLYMHDGQNLFDQYTSFSGEWEVDESLNDLAEEGYQVPIVIGIDNGGTERINELTPWINQEYGGGDGELYIDFITETLKPFVDENYRTQAGQEATGIMGSSLGGLISHYGALQNQDVFSKVGIFSPSYWFSDSVWSFTSEMGKQQSMKIYQMAGGQESASMVPNMKSMNDTLSSLGFENHELFIEEIPNGQHNEALWRSQFSTAYLWLYSAFANKINDVNTFVHLQINPNPVHNMLKLSNYKSKEQDSLEIIDLNGVKVFQLNSNIPNIIDISNLISGSYILIIRSNDTIFQSKFIKQ
;
A
#
# COMPACT_ATOMS: atom_id res chain seq x y z
N MET A 1 78.58 -33.36 13.24
CA MET A 1 77.53 -34.17 13.87
C MET A 1 76.61 -33.21 14.72
N ASN A 2 75.51 -32.75 14.22
CA ASN A 2 74.46 -32.17 15.04
C ASN A 2 73.16 -32.13 14.23
N PHE A 3 72.16 -32.85 14.73
CA PHE A 3 70.82 -32.97 14.22
C PHE A 3 70.02 -31.74 14.60
N THR A 4 69.52 -31.01 13.64
CA THR A 4 68.57 -29.92 13.87
C THR A 4 67.19 -30.41 13.50
N GLN A 5 66.32 -30.57 14.50
CA GLN A 5 64.92 -30.93 14.32
C GLN A 5 64.14 -29.76 13.78
N ILE A 6 63.52 -29.93 12.62
CA ILE A 6 62.51 -29.03 12.07
C ILE A 6 61.18 -29.39 12.70
N LYS A 7 60.62 -28.48 13.55
CA LYS A 7 59.26 -28.57 14.05
C LYS A 7 58.32 -28.02 12.99
N THR A 8 57.61 -28.91 12.32
CA THR A 8 56.49 -28.54 11.42
C THR A 8 55.26 -28.23 12.30
N CYS A 9 54.91 -26.94 12.40
CA CYS A 9 53.60 -26.51 12.94
C CYS A 9 52.52 -26.79 11.93
N LEU A 10 51.68 -27.80 12.18
CA LEU A 10 50.44 -28.01 11.45
C LEU A 10 49.39 -27.02 11.97
N PHE A 11 49.07 -25.98 11.19
CA PHE A 11 47.95 -25.10 11.42
C PHE A 11 46.71 -25.83 10.89
N LEU A 12 45.88 -26.40 11.79
CA LEU A 12 44.54 -26.87 11.45
C LEU A 12 43.67 -25.63 11.27
N LEU A 13 43.37 -25.28 10.03
CA LEU A 13 42.29 -24.36 9.69
C LEU A 13 40.98 -25.08 9.93
N PHE A 14 40.31 -24.81 11.05
CA PHE A 14 38.89 -25.14 11.22
C PHE A 14 38.08 -24.17 10.33
N ILE A 15 37.71 -24.63 9.14
CA ILE A 15 36.65 -24.00 8.37
C ILE A 15 35.35 -24.37 9.11
N LEU A 16 34.83 -23.43 9.92
CA LEU A 16 33.43 -23.49 10.34
C LEU A 16 32.57 -23.23 9.09
N SER A 17 32.20 -24.30 8.39
CA SER A 17 31.03 -24.24 7.53
C SER A 17 29.83 -24.10 8.46
N SER A 18 29.21 -22.94 8.48
CA SER A 18 27.87 -22.76 9.01
C SER A 18 26.96 -23.70 8.19
N ILE A 19 26.62 -24.84 8.76
CA ILE A 19 25.52 -25.69 8.24
C ILE A 19 24.29 -24.83 8.47
N LEU A 20 23.75 -24.22 7.41
CA LEU A 20 22.41 -23.66 7.40
C LEU A 20 21.49 -24.87 7.67
N LEU A 21 20.90 -24.93 8.86
CA LEU A 21 19.82 -25.84 9.13
C LEU A 21 18.64 -25.40 8.29
N MET A 22 18.24 -26.23 7.34
CA MET A 22 17.04 -26.04 6.54
C MET A 22 15.90 -26.73 7.27
N GLY A 23 14.84 -25.98 7.53
CA GLY A 23 13.61 -26.50 8.14
C GLY A 23 12.59 -26.83 7.06
N GLN A 24 11.97 -28.00 7.16
CA GLN A 24 10.81 -28.38 6.36
C GLN A 24 9.57 -28.30 7.25
N ALA A 25 8.48 -27.69 6.77
CA ALA A 25 7.22 -27.62 7.48
C ALA A 25 6.10 -28.34 6.71
N THR A 26 5.19 -28.98 7.47
CA THR A 26 3.99 -29.58 6.91
C THR A 26 2.76 -28.89 7.50
N PHE A 27 1.90 -28.35 6.65
CA PHE A 27 0.62 -27.79 7.06
C PHE A 27 -0.48 -28.82 6.86
N ILE A 28 -1.30 -29.05 7.88
CA ILE A 28 -2.42 -29.98 7.87
C ILE A 28 -3.70 -29.22 8.22
N ILE A 29 -4.68 -29.28 7.34
CA ILE A 29 -6.01 -28.74 7.60
C ILE A 29 -6.86 -29.84 8.22
N ASN A 30 -7.21 -29.68 9.48
CA ASN A 30 -8.02 -30.65 10.22
C ASN A 30 -9.48 -30.61 9.81
N SER A 31 -10.01 -29.42 9.54
CA SER A 31 -11.39 -29.24 9.07
C SER A 31 -11.51 -28.08 8.08
N VAL A 32 -12.48 -28.20 7.19
CA VAL A 32 -12.96 -27.14 6.29
C VAL A 32 -14.46 -27.01 6.48
N PRO A 33 -15.09 -25.89 6.08
CA PRO A 33 -16.54 -25.73 6.14
C PRO A 33 -17.27 -26.87 5.40
N ASP A 34 -18.36 -27.38 5.97
CA ASP A 34 -19.17 -28.48 5.40
C ASP A 34 -19.69 -28.22 3.98
N TYR A 35 -19.85 -26.94 3.62
CA TYR A 35 -20.28 -26.50 2.30
C TYR A 35 -19.14 -26.37 1.28
N THR A 36 -17.88 -26.65 1.67
CA THR A 36 -16.76 -26.60 0.71
C THR A 36 -17.02 -27.58 -0.43
N PRO A 37 -17.04 -27.14 -1.72
CA PRO A 37 -17.32 -28.02 -2.83
C PRO A 37 -16.31 -29.17 -2.91
N SER A 38 -16.80 -30.38 -3.09
CA SER A 38 -15.96 -31.59 -3.09
C SER A 38 -14.98 -31.65 -4.25
N GLU A 39 -15.25 -30.91 -5.32
CA GLU A 39 -14.42 -30.86 -6.53
C GLU A 39 -13.33 -29.78 -6.45
N ASP A 40 -13.41 -28.88 -5.47
CA ASP A 40 -12.44 -27.81 -5.30
C ASP A 40 -11.15 -28.35 -4.67
N PHE A 41 -10.08 -27.66 -5.00
CA PHE A 41 -8.79 -27.88 -4.37
C PHE A 41 -8.45 -26.70 -3.45
N ILE A 42 -7.67 -26.97 -2.42
CA ILE A 42 -7.18 -25.93 -1.51
C ILE A 42 -5.72 -25.62 -1.88
N TYR A 43 -5.36 -24.37 -1.78
CA TYR A 43 -4.02 -23.85 -2.03
C TYR A 43 -3.56 -23.06 -0.81
N ILE A 44 -2.26 -23.15 -0.47
CA ILE A 44 -1.62 -22.22 0.44
C ILE A 44 -0.98 -21.11 -0.39
N VAL A 45 -1.24 -19.87 -0.01
CA VAL A 45 -0.77 -18.67 -0.71
C VAL A 45 -0.09 -17.74 0.28
N GLY A 46 1.00 -17.12 -0.11
CA GLY A 46 1.76 -16.25 0.79
C GLY A 46 2.90 -15.50 0.09
N ASP A 47 3.75 -14.87 0.90
CA ASP A 47 4.92 -14.14 0.44
C ASP A 47 5.92 -15.00 -0.35
N PHE A 48 5.94 -16.32 -0.10
CA PHE A 48 6.79 -17.29 -0.78
C PHE A 48 6.39 -17.60 -2.24
N ASN A 49 5.19 -17.23 -2.67
CA ASN A 49 4.70 -17.42 -4.04
C ASN A 49 4.07 -16.13 -4.63
N ALA A 50 4.55 -14.97 -4.15
CA ALA A 50 4.05 -13.65 -4.53
C ALA A 50 2.52 -13.51 -4.41
N TRP A 51 1.92 -14.22 -3.44
CA TRP A 51 0.49 -14.20 -3.18
C TRP A 51 -0.37 -14.67 -4.36
N ASN A 52 0.12 -15.65 -5.16
CA ASN A 52 -0.63 -16.27 -6.25
C ASN A 52 -1.63 -17.29 -5.70
N PRO A 53 -2.96 -17.04 -5.76
CA PRO A 53 -3.97 -17.84 -5.06
C PRO A 53 -4.19 -19.24 -5.63
N GLY A 54 -3.81 -19.49 -6.88
CA GLY A 54 -4.01 -20.77 -7.59
C GLY A 54 -2.72 -21.43 -8.04
N ASP A 55 -1.60 -21.15 -7.37
CA ASP A 55 -0.29 -21.73 -7.73
C ASP A 55 -0.29 -23.25 -7.54
N ALA A 56 -0.15 -23.98 -8.65
CA ALA A 56 -0.17 -25.43 -8.67
C ALA A 56 0.94 -26.09 -7.83
N ASN A 57 2.06 -25.38 -7.58
CA ASN A 57 3.16 -25.88 -6.74
C ASN A 57 2.80 -25.89 -5.26
N TYR A 58 1.79 -25.13 -4.86
CA TYR A 58 1.34 -24.97 -3.48
C TYR A 58 -0.10 -25.47 -3.26
N LYS A 59 -0.56 -26.35 -4.14
CA LYS A 59 -1.81 -27.07 -4.04
C LYS A 59 -1.74 -28.12 -2.95
N LEU A 60 -2.74 -28.19 -2.07
CA LEU A 60 -2.84 -29.20 -1.03
C LEU A 60 -3.29 -30.55 -1.62
N GLU A 61 -2.80 -31.62 -1.01
CA GLU A 61 -3.22 -33.00 -1.27
C GLU A 61 -3.98 -33.55 -0.08
N LYS A 62 -4.71 -34.66 -0.27
CA LYS A 62 -5.37 -35.36 0.83
C LYS A 62 -4.51 -36.53 1.32
N ASN A 63 -4.37 -36.62 2.64
CA ASN A 63 -3.69 -37.75 3.29
C ASN A 63 -4.60 -38.99 3.48
N ASN A 64 -4.08 -40.04 4.08
CA ASN A 64 -4.85 -41.29 4.33
C ASN A 64 -6.04 -41.08 5.31
N GLU A 65 -6.11 -40.00 6.03
CA GLU A 65 -7.20 -39.62 6.96
C GLU A 65 -8.19 -38.63 6.32
N ASP A 66 -8.10 -38.41 4.99
CA ASP A 66 -8.89 -37.47 4.21
C ASP A 66 -8.68 -35.98 4.62
N LYS A 67 -7.59 -35.66 5.33
CA LYS A 67 -7.20 -34.31 5.67
C LYS A 67 -6.34 -33.69 4.55
N TRP A 68 -6.56 -32.43 4.27
CA TRP A 68 -5.73 -31.67 3.35
C TRP A 68 -4.36 -31.40 3.97
N PHE A 69 -3.30 -31.54 3.19
CA PHE A 69 -1.95 -31.18 3.63
C PHE A 69 -1.08 -30.68 2.49
N VAL A 70 -0.06 -29.90 2.86
CA VAL A 70 1.02 -29.48 1.97
C VAL A 70 2.34 -29.51 2.72
N VAL A 71 3.39 -29.94 2.02
CA VAL A 71 4.77 -29.88 2.52
C VAL A 71 5.44 -28.67 1.87
N MET A 72 5.84 -27.72 2.69
CA MET A 72 6.52 -26.51 2.20
C MET A 72 7.95 -26.84 1.75
N PRO A 73 8.48 -26.11 0.76
CA PRO A 73 9.89 -26.17 0.43
C PRO A 73 10.77 -25.91 1.65
N GLU A 74 11.97 -26.47 1.66
CA GLU A 74 12.94 -26.21 2.72
C GLU A 74 13.34 -24.73 2.75
N MET A 75 13.20 -24.12 3.93
CA MET A 75 13.60 -22.74 4.20
C MET A 75 14.61 -22.69 5.35
N ASN A 76 15.33 -21.58 5.46
CA ASN A 76 16.29 -21.40 6.55
C ASN A 76 15.55 -21.44 7.91
N ASP A 77 16.17 -22.11 8.88
CA ASP A 77 15.68 -22.10 10.26
C ASP A 77 15.54 -20.65 10.78
N GLY A 78 14.38 -20.35 11.37
CA GLY A 78 14.01 -19.00 11.80
C GLY A 78 13.42 -18.09 10.70
N SER A 79 13.30 -18.55 9.44
CA SER A 79 12.55 -17.80 8.42
C SER A 79 11.07 -17.74 8.78
N GLU A 80 10.46 -16.59 8.59
CA GLU A 80 9.03 -16.37 8.79
C GLU A 80 8.32 -16.19 7.45
N ILE A 81 7.14 -16.78 7.31
CA ILE A 81 6.24 -16.56 6.18
C ILE A 81 4.89 -16.04 6.66
N GLN A 82 4.28 -15.22 5.81
CA GLN A 82 2.88 -14.84 5.93
C GLN A 82 2.07 -15.58 4.88
N TYR A 83 0.91 -16.13 5.26
CA TYR A 83 0.12 -16.97 4.35
C TYR A 83 -1.37 -16.96 4.67
N LYS A 84 -2.16 -17.40 3.69
CA LYS A 84 -3.60 -17.71 3.78
C LYS A 84 -3.91 -18.97 2.97
N PHE A 85 -5.16 -19.43 3.05
CA PHE A 85 -5.68 -20.50 2.20
C PHE A 85 -6.75 -19.97 1.25
N THR A 86 -6.77 -20.53 0.03
CA THR A 86 -7.78 -20.23 -1.00
C THR A 86 -8.26 -21.50 -1.65
N ARG A 87 -9.30 -21.40 -2.47
CA ARG A 87 -9.74 -22.51 -3.36
C ARG A 87 -9.37 -22.21 -4.83
N GLY A 88 -8.23 -21.52 -5.04
CA GLY A 88 -7.65 -21.22 -6.37
C GLY A 88 -7.88 -19.80 -6.86
N ASP A 89 -8.66 -19.01 -6.14
CA ASP A 89 -8.93 -17.60 -6.44
C ASP A 89 -9.14 -16.80 -5.15
N TRP A 90 -8.87 -15.51 -5.18
CA TRP A 90 -9.07 -14.62 -4.03
C TRP A 90 -10.52 -14.47 -3.60
N SER A 91 -11.48 -14.61 -4.53
CA SER A 91 -12.92 -14.66 -4.20
C SER A 91 -13.28 -15.84 -3.30
N THR A 92 -12.38 -16.80 -3.13
CA THR A 92 -12.55 -18.01 -2.32
C THR A 92 -11.55 -18.09 -1.17
N VAL A 93 -10.98 -16.96 -0.75
CA VAL A 93 -10.01 -16.92 0.36
C VAL A 93 -10.69 -17.30 1.69
N GLU A 94 -9.92 -17.86 2.61
CA GLU A 94 -10.38 -18.18 3.96
C GLU A 94 -10.81 -16.95 4.74
N LYS A 95 -11.85 -17.12 5.54
CA LYS A 95 -12.44 -16.08 6.42
C LYS A 95 -12.58 -16.62 7.85
N GLY A 96 -12.86 -15.73 8.78
CA GLY A 96 -13.25 -16.10 10.15
C GLY A 96 -14.61 -16.79 10.22
N ALA A 97 -14.97 -17.30 11.39
CA ALA A 97 -16.15 -18.16 11.58
C ALA A 97 -17.48 -17.51 11.14
N ASN A 98 -17.59 -16.19 11.21
CA ASN A 98 -18.78 -15.44 10.80
C ASN A 98 -18.62 -14.76 9.42
N GLY A 99 -17.58 -15.11 8.66
CA GLY A 99 -17.25 -14.50 7.37
C GLY A 99 -16.39 -13.25 7.47
N GLU A 100 -16.01 -12.84 8.68
CA GLU A 100 -15.12 -11.70 8.91
C GLU A 100 -13.72 -11.94 8.36
N GLU A 101 -13.03 -10.85 8.04
CA GLU A 101 -11.64 -10.91 7.61
C GLU A 101 -10.74 -11.42 8.72
N ILE A 102 -9.75 -12.22 8.36
CA ILE A 102 -8.69 -12.66 9.27
C ILE A 102 -7.36 -12.09 8.81
N PHE A 103 -6.46 -11.80 9.76
CA PHE A 103 -5.08 -11.43 9.43
C PHE A 103 -4.36 -12.56 8.71
N ASN A 104 -3.29 -12.24 7.96
CA ASN A 104 -2.41 -13.25 7.44
C ASN A 104 -1.92 -14.14 8.56
N ARG A 105 -1.97 -15.45 8.35
CA ARG A 105 -1.34 -16.39 9.26
C ARG A 105 0.17 -16.23 9.18
N VAL A 106 0.85 -16.42 10.29
CA VAL A 106 2.31 -16.32 10.36
C VAL A 106 2.88 -17.66 10.80
N PHE A 107 3.95 -18.10 10.16
CA PHE A 107 4.67 -19.32 10.54
C PHE A 107 6.18 -19.09 10.46
N THR A 108 6.89 -19.50 11.54
CA THR A 108 8.35 -19.46 11.60
C THR A 108 8.92 -20.85 11.41
N PHE A 109 9.77 -21.04 10.42
CA PHE A 109 10.37 -22.33 10.11
C PHE A 109 11.34 -22.78 11.20
N GLY A 110 11.19 -24.04 11.62
CA GLY A 110 12.06 -24.76 12.52
C GLY A 110 12.37 -26.16 11.97
N ASN A 111 12.77 -27.07 12.84
CA ASN A 111 13.26 -28.39 12.42
C ASN A 111 12.10 -29.40 12.32
N GLY A 112 11.45 -29.51 11.16
CA GLY A 112 10.47 -30.57 10.85
C GLY A 112 9.11 -30.37 11.52
N GLU A 113 8.60 -29.15 11.61
CA GLU A 113 7.37 -28.82 12.31
C GLU A 113 6.11 -29.19 11.51
N ILE A 114 5.09 -29.62 12.25
CA ILE A 114 3.75 -29.86 11.72
C ILE A 114 2.83 -28.77 12.28
N GLN A 115 2.21 -27.99 11.40
CA GLN A 115 1.22 -27.00 11.74
C GLN A 115 -0.17 -27.55 11.44
N GLU A 116 -0.95 -27.83 12.47
CA GLU A 116 -2.35 -28.22 12.34
C GLU A 116 -3.27 -27.02 12.52
N LEU A 117 -4.29 -26.88 11.67
CA LEU A 117 -5.22 -25.74 11.68
C LEU A 117 -6.56 -26.10 11.05
N ASP A 118 -7.53 -25.21 11.23
CA ASP A 118 -8.86 -25.28 10.66
C ASP A 118 -9.12 -24.08 9.74
N ILE A 119 -9.89 -24.29 8.69
CA ILE A 119 -10.46 -23.21 7.87
C ILE A 119 -11.93 -23.09 8.27
N LEU A 120 -12.32 -21.92 8.76
CA LEU A 120 -13.61 -21.72 9.39
C LEU A 120 -14.70 -21.26 8.42
N ASN A 121 -14.33 -20.53 7.36
CA ASN A 121 -15.25 -20.03 6.35
C ASN A 121 -14.47 -19.69 5.06
N TRP A 122 -15.21 -19.43 3.96
CA TRP A 122 -14.70 -18.98 2.67
C TRP A 122 -15.41 -17.69 2.23
N ALA A 123 -14.70 -16.82 1.52
CA ALA A 123 -15.22 -15.51 1.10
C ALA A 123 -16.43 -15.59 0.17
N ASP A 124 -16.51 -16.61 -0.70
CA ASP A 124 -17.58 -16.77 -1.68
C ASP A 124 -18.92 -17.28 -1.10
N GLN A 125 -18.97 -17.65 0.16
CA GLN A 125 -20.22 -18.12 0.78
C GLN A 125 -21.05 -16.99 1.39
N GLY A 126 -20.69 -15.75 1.10
CA GLY A 126 -21.37 -14.58 1.65
C GLY A 126 -21.54 -14.73 3.16
N SER A 127 -20.94 -13.90 3.95
CA SER A 127 -21.07 -13.96 5.39
C SER A 127 -22.53 -14.23 5.78
N GLY A 128 -22.76 -15.27 6.55
CA GLY A 128 -24.09 -15.54 7.10
C GLY A 128 -24.55 -14.38 7.97
N GLY A 129 -25.04 -13.29 7.35
CA GLY A 129 -25.67 -12.15 8.01
C GLY A 129 -24.81 -10.91 8.27
N GLY A 130 -23.61 -10.78 7.70
CA GLY A 130 -22.88 -9.50 7.70
C GLY A 130 -23.39 -8.58 6.59
N ASN A 131 -23.62 -7.30 6.88
CA ASN A 131 -23.89 -6.30 5.86
C ASN A 131 -22.55 -5.82 5.27
N SER A 132 -22.55 -5.47 3.96
CA SER A 132 -21.43 -4.75 3.35
C SER A 132 -20.99 -3.56 4.23
N THR A 133 -19.70 -3.31 4.30
CA THR A 133 -19.15 -2.12 4.99
C THR A 133 -19.05 -0.92 4.06
N ALA A 134 -19.18 -1.13 2.74
CA ALA A 134 -19.17 -0.05 1.77
C ALA A 134 -20.22 1.02 2.08
N ALA A 135 -19.82 2.28 2.07
CA ALA A 135 -20.68 3.42 2.29
C ALA A 135 -21.75 3.55 1.17
N ASP A 136 -22.87 4.21 1.46
CA ASP A 136 -24.00 4.39 0.51
C ASP A 136 -23.61 5.07 -0.80
N ASN A 137 -22.51 5.81 -0.84
CA ASN A 137 -21.97 6.51 -2.01
C ASN A 137 -20.90 5.72 -2.77
N VAL A 138 -20.73 4.44 -2.43
CA VAL A 138 -19.97 3.45 -3.20
C VAL A 138 -20.95 2.58 -3.99
N SER A 139 -20.59 2.26 -5.21
CA SER A 139 -21.34 1.30 -6.03
C SER A 139 -20.46 0.56 -7.01
N ILE A 140 -20.97 -0.54 -7.54
CA ILE A 140 -20.32 -1.23 -8.66
C ILE A 140 -20.71 -0.49 -9.94
N MET A 141 -19.73 0.19 -10.56
CA MET A 141 -19.92 0.89 -11.83
C MET A 141 -20.23 -0.09 -12.96
N ALA A 142 -19.54 -1.24 -12.96
CA ALA A 142 -19.77 -2.34 -13.89
C ALA A 142 -19.28 -3.66 -13.27
N GLU A 143 -20.11 -4.71 -13.33
CA GLU A 143 -19.71 -6.06 -12.90
C GLU A 143 -18.72 -6.70 -13.88
N GLU A 144 -18.87 -6.43 -15.17
CA GLU A 144 -18.10 -7.01 -16.27
C GLU A 144 -17.72 -5.94 -17.30
N PHE A 145 -16.88 -4.98 -16.89
CA PHE A 145 -16.32 -3.98 -17.80
C PHE A 145 -15.31 -4.65 -18.74
N TYR A 146 -15.57 -4.61 -20.05
CA TYR A 146 -14.68 -5.23 -21.03
C TYR A 146 -13.39 -4.44 -21.21
N ILE A 147 -12.26 -5.14 -21.10
CA ILE A 147 -10.89 -4.64 -21.31
C ILE A 147 -10.40 -5.10 -22.66
N PRO A 148 -10.51 -4.27 -23.74
CA PRO A 148 -10.12 -4.70 -25.10
C PRO A 148 -8.62 -5.00 -25.23
N GLN A 149 -7.76 -4.35 -24.44
CA GLN A 149 -6.31 -4.56 -24.45
C GLN A 149 -5.91 -5.96 -23.92
N LEU A 150 -6.72 -6.55 -23.05
CA LEU A 150 -6.46 -7.84 -22.41
C LEU A 150 -7.45 -8.94 -22.82
N ASP A 151 -8.48 -8.60 -23.64
CA ASP A 151 -9.57 -9.49 -24.05
C ASP A 151 -10.24 -10.22 -22.86
N ARG A 152 -10.60 -9.47 -21.82
CA ARG A 152 -11.24 -9.98 -20.60
C ARG A 152 -12.13 -8.95 -19.94
N ASN A 153 -12.99 -9.38 -19.01
CA ASN A 153 -13.87 -8.50 -18.25
C ASN A 153 -13.29 -8.21 -16.85
N ARG A 154 -13.76 -7.09 -16.24
CA ARG A 154 -13.32 -6.64 -14.93
C ARG A 154 -14.46 -5.97 -14.19
N ARG A 155 -14.63 -6.28 -12.89
CA ARG A 155 -15.49 -5.49 -12.03
C ARG A 155 -14.81 -4.17 -11.71
N ILE A 156 -15.58 -3.09 -11.83
CA ILE A 156 -15.14 -1.72 -11.55
C ILE A 156 -16.06 -1.11 -10.50
N TRP A 157 -15.46 -0.61 -9.45
CA TRP A 157 -16.12 0.14 -8.38
C TRP A 157 -16.04 1.63 -8.64
N ILE A 158 -17.01 2.36 -8.10
CA ILE A 158 -16.97 3.82 -8.06
C ILE A 158 -17.41 4.32 -6.69
N TYR A 159 -16.60 5.21 -6.14
CA TYR A 159 -16.97 6.08 -5.03
C TYR A 159 -17.25 7.47 -5.59
N LEU A 160 -18.40 8.05 -5.24
CA LEU A 160 -18.77 9.42 -5.58
C LEU A 160 -18.71 10.30 -4.32
N PRO A 161 -18.18 11.53 -4.41
CA PRO A 161 -18.20 12.47 -3.29
C PRO A 161 -19.59 12.63 -2.67
N PRO A 162 -19.75 12.81 -1.34
CA PRO A 162 -21.06 12.91 -0.70
C PRO A 162 -21.97 14.01 -1.27
N ASP A 163 -21.39 15.07 -1.80
CA ASP A 163 -22.10 16.20 -2.42
C ASP A 163 -22.28 16.04 -3.95
N TYR A 164 -21.86 14.92 -4.54
CA TYR A 164 -21.87 14.71 -6.00
C TYR A 164 -23.25 15.01 -6.60
N GLU A 165 -24.33 14.48 -6.06
CA GLU A 165 -25.69 14.66 -6.63
C GLU A 165 -26.24 16.10 -6.44
N THR A 166 -25.68 16.87 -5.53
CA THR A 166 -26.24 18.17 -5.13
C THR A 166 -25.41 19.37 -5.57
N SER A 167 -24.09 19.22 -5.73
CA SER A 167 -23.17 20.35 -5.98
C SER A 167 -23.19 20.84 -7.44
N GLY A 168 -23.36 19.95 -8.41
CA GLY A 168 -23.16 20.25 -9.83
C GLY A 168 -21.69 20.47 -10.24
N GLU A 169 -20.74 20.34 -9.32
CA GLU A 169 -19.32 20.53 -9.54
C GLU A 169 -18.68 19.35 -10.29
N SER A 170 -17.48 19.56 -10.82
CA SER A 170 -16.61 18.50 -11.36
C SER A 170 -15.49 18.18 -10.38
N TYR A 171 -15.10 16.91 -10.31
CA TYR A 171 -14.22 16.39 -9.28
C TYR A 171 -12.93 15.82 -9.87
N PRO A 172 -11.80 15.90 -9.14
CA PRO A 172 -10.60 15.11 -9.46
C PRO A 172 -10.92 13.62 -9.48
N VAL A 173 -10.12 12.83 -10.18
CA VAL A 173 -10.30 11.37 -10.27
C VAL A 173 -9.05 10.65 -9.76
N LEU A 174 -9.26 9.63 -8.94
CA LEU A 174 -8.22 8.72 -8.47
C LEU A 174 -8.54 7.30 -8.93
N TYR A 175 -7.68 6.72 -9.76
CA TYR A 175 -7.73 5.32 -10.17
C TYR A 175 -6.94 4.48 -9.18
N MET A 176 -7.56 3.45 -8.59
CA MET A 176 -6.92 2.59 -7.59
C MET A 176 -6.99 1.12 -8.01
N HIS A 177 -5.87 0.43 -7.83
CA HIS A 177 -5.75 -1.01 -8.11
C HIS A 177 -6.28 -1.84 -6.93
N ASP A 178 -6.52 -3.14 -7.20
CA ASP A 178 -7.06 -4.09 -6.21
C ASP A 178 -8.41 -3.60 -5.62
N GLY A 179 -9.33 -3.20 -6.50
CA GLY A 179 -10.62 -2.57 -6.17
C GLY A 179 -11.45 -3.30 -5.14
N GLN A 180 -11.38 -4.64 -5.13
CA GLN A 180 -12.06 -5.49 -4.16
C GLN A 180 -11.63 -5.26 -2.70
N ASN A 181 -10.46 -4.61 -2.46
CA ASN A 181 -9.93 -4.34 -1.13
C ASN A 181 -10.17 -2.90 -0.65
N LEU A 182 -10.83 -2.05 -1.45
CA LEU A 182 -10.86 -0.62 -1.18
C LEU A 182 -12.02 -0.17 -0.28
N PHE A 183 -13.21 -0.75 -0.46
CA PHE A 183 -14.47 -0.20 0.03
C PHE A 183 -15.34 -1.18 0.83
N ASP A 184 -14.99 -2.46 0.89
CA ASP A 184 -15.83 -3.46 1.54
C ASP A 184 -14.99 -4.61 2.11
N GLN A 185 -15.05 -4.78 3.44
CA GLN A 185 -14.32 -5.86 4.10
C GLN A 185 -14.74 -7.27 3.63
N TYR A 186 -15.96 -7.41 3.09
CA TYR A 186 -16.46 -8.72 2.65
C TYR A 186 -15.96 -9.11 1.26
N THR A 187 -15.51 -8.15 0.46
CA THR A 187 -14.86 -8.42 -0.83
C THR A 187 -13.34 -8.45 -0.71
N SER A 188 -12.79 -7.91 0.36
CA SER A 188 -11.34 -7.85 0.58
C SER A 188 -10.78 -9.22 0.97
N PHE A 189 -9.51 -9.47 0.61
CA PHE A 189 -8.88 -10.74 0.94
C PHE A 189 -7.96 -10.67 2.18
N SER A 190 -7.48 -9.49 2.54
CA SER A 190 -6.49 -9.31 3.62
C SER A 190 -6.78 -8.10 4.52
N GLY A 191 -7.96 -7.57 4.40
CA GLY A 191 -8.42 -6.35 5.07
C GLY A 191 -8.80 -5.30 4.05
N GLU A 192 -9.55 -4.34 4.53
CA GLU A 192 -10.08 -3.23 3.76
C GLU A 192 -9.18 -2.00 3.91
N TRP A 193 -9.07 -1.20 2.84
CA TRP A 193 -8.39 0.10 2.92
C TRP A 193 -9.25 1.19 3.55
N GLU A 194 -10.57 0.99 3.67
CA GLU A 194 -11.52 1.99 4.17
C GLU A 194 -11.37 3.35 3.44
N VAL A 195 -11.33 3.29 2.10
CA VAL A 195 -11.13 4.47 1.27
C VAL A 195 -12.32 5.41 1.35
N ASP A 196 -13.51 4.87 1.32
CA ASP A 196 -14.79 5.61 1.38
C ASP A 196 -15.02 6.23 2.76
N GLU A 197 -14.76 5.51 3.85
CA GLU A 197 -14.82 6.08 5.20
C GLU A 197 -13.82 7.23 5.34
N SER A 198 -12.57 7.01 4.92
CA SER A 198 -11.53 8.03 4.99
C SER A 198 -11.89 9.28 4.18
N LEU A 199 -12.47 9.13 3.00
CA LEU A 199 -12.90 10.27 2.17
C LEU A 199 -14.18 10.93 2.70
N ASN A 200 -15.13 10.16 3.22
CA ASN A 200 -16.33 10.70 3.85
C ASN A 200 -15.99 11.52 5.09
N ASP A 201 -15.07 11.05 5.94
CA ASP A 201 -14.56 11.79 7.10
C ASP A 201 -13.90 13.12 6.66
N LEU A 202 -13.07 13.08 5.62
CA LEU A 202 -12.46 14.30 5.06
C LEU A 202 -13.50 15.26 4.48
N ALA A 203 -14.54 14.75 3.82
CA ALA A 203 -15.63 15.57 3.30
C ALA A 203 -16.44 16.21 4.45
N GLU A 204 -16.71 15.48 5.54
CA GLU A 204 -17.34 16.02 6.75
C GLU A 204 -16.49 17.12 7.41
N GLU A 205 -15.16 16.97 7.35
CA GLU A 205 -14.23 18.02 7.77
C GLU A 205 -14.20 19.24 6.81
N GLY A 206 -14.89 19.16 5.66
CA GLY A 206 -15.02 20.22 4.67
C GLY A 206 -13.92 20.21 3.61
N TYR A 207 -13.19 19.12 3.42
CA TYR A 207 -12.27 18.96 2.28
C TYR A 207 -13.04 18.54 1.03
N GLN A 208 -12.62 19.02 -0.12
CA GLN A 208 -13.05 18.44 -1.39
C GLN A 208 -12.42 17.06 -1.54
N VAL A 209 -13.21 16.06 -1.94
CA VAL A 209 -12.78 14.69 -2.15
C VAL A 209 -12.96 14.26 -3.61
N PRO A 210 -12.22 13.25 -4.12
CA PRO A 210 -12.23 12.86 -5.52
C PRO A 210 -13.37 11.88 -5.82
N ILE A 211 -13.64 11.66 -7.11
CA ILE A 211 -14.20 10.39 -7.58
C ILE A 211 -13.09 9.35 -7.47
N VAL A 212 -13.39 8.16 -6.90
CA VAL A 212 -12.44 7.05 -6.91
C VAL A 212 -12.97 5.94 -7.79
N ILE A 213 -12.11 5.45 -8.69
CA ILE A 213 -12.38 4.31 -9.55
C ILE A 213 -11.55 3.14 -9.06
N GLY A 214 -12.19 2.16 -8.43
CA GLY A 214 -11.56 0.93 -7.95
C GLY A 214 -11.59 -0.14 -9.04
N ILE A 215 -10.43 -0.65 -9.42
CA ILE A 215 -10.30 -1.67 -10.46
C ILE A 215 -9.94 -2.99 -9.77
N ASP A 216 -10.86 -3.95 -9.78
CA ASP A 216 -10.55 -5.28 -9.23
C ASP A 216 -9.31 -5.87 -9.90
N ASN A 217 -8.55 -6.66 -9.20
CA ASN A 217 -7.46 -7.38 -9.84
C ASN A 217 -7.97 -8.60 -10.63
N GLY A 218 -7.10 -9.16 -11.45
CA GLY A 218 -7.41 -10.30 -12.32
C GLY A 218 -7.38 -11.67 -11.65
N GLY A 219 -7.40 -11.76 -10.32
CA GLY A 219 -7.22 -13.04 -9.65
C GLY A 219 -5.84 -13.64 -9.98
N THR A 220 -5.81 -14.78 -10.63
CA THR A 220 -4.56 -15.43 -11.12
C THR A 220 -3.77 -14.59 -12.11
N GLU A 221 -4.42 -13.66 -12.81
CA GLU A 221 -3.78 -12.76 -13.75
C GLU A 221 -3.19 -11.50 -13.09
N ARG A 222 -3.40 -11.30 -11.78
CA ARG A 222 -2.95 -10.09 -11.07
C ARG A 222 -1.47 -9.80 -11.28
N ILE A 223 -0.62 -10.83 -11.22
CA ILE A 223 0.83 -10.67 -11.42
C ILE A 223 1.11 -10.23 -12.86
N ASN A 224 0.45 -10.83 -13.86
CA ASN A 224 0.63 -10.48 -15.26
C ASN A 224 0.22 -9.01 -15.51
N GLU A 225 -0.93 -8.61 -15.01
CA GLU A 225 -1.53 -7.29 -15.25
C GLU A 225 -0.86 -6.16 -14.46
N LEU A 226 -0.40 -6.42 -13.23
CA LEU A 226 0.22 -5.37 -12.40
C LEU A 226 1.73 -5.29 -12.53
N THR A 227 2.33 -5.99 -13.52
CA THR A 227 3.76 -5.91 -13.78
C THR A 227 4.06 -5.79 -15.27
N PRO A 228 4.80 -4.74 -15.71
CA PRO A 228 5.13 -4.55 -17.12
C PRO A 228 6.31 -5.42 -17.58
N TRP A 229 7.00 -6.10 -16.69
CA TRP A 229 8.18 -6.91 -16.98
C TRP A 229 7.96 -8.36 -16.57
N ILE A 230 8.54 -9.28 -17.35
CA ILE A 230 8.50 -10.70 -17.04
C ILE A 230 9.53 -11.03 -15.96
N ASN A 231 9.06 -11.60 -14.86
CA ASN A 231 9.90 -12.28 -13.86
C ASN A 231 9.94 -13.76 -14.19
N GLN A 232 11.14 -14.38 -14.19
CA GLN A 232 11.30 -15.80 -14.60
C GLN A 232 10.65 -16.79 -13.62
N GLU A 233 10.42 -16.37 -12.39
CA GLU A 233 9.82 -17.19 -11.33
C GLU A 233 8.31 -16.96 -11.22
N TYR A 234 7.85 -15.71 -11.36
CA TYR A 234 6.47 -15.31 -11.05
C TYR A 234 5.62 -14.94 -12.28
N GLY A 235 6.19 -14.86 -13.48
CA GLY A 235 5.47 -14.41 -14.66
C GLY A 235 5.46 -12.89 -14.81
N GLY A 236 4.36 -12.31 -15.25
CA GLY A 236 4.24 -10.87 -15.51
C GLY A 236 4.30 -10.53 -17.00
N GLY A 237 4.23 -9.24 -17.34
CA GLY A 237 4.48 -8.72 -18.68
C GLY A 237 3.29 -8.05 -19.37
N ASP A 238 2.07 -8.11 -18.80
CA ASP A 238 0.87 -7.48 -19.39
C ASP A 238 0.62 -6.06 -18.83
N GLY A 239 1.48 -5.55 -17.95
CA GLY A 239 1.28 -4.27 -17.27
C GLY A 239 1.15 -3.07 -18.20
N GLU A 240 1.82 -3.08 -19.37
CA GLU A 240 1.64 -2.04 -20.39
C GLU A 240 0.19 -2.06 -20.91
N LEU A 241 -0.33 -3.23 -21.29
CA LEU A 241 -1.71 -3.38 -21.78
C LEU A 241 -2.74 -2.99 -20.69
N TYR A 242 -2.44 -3.27 -19.43
CA TYR A 242 -3.30 -2.86 -18.31
C TYR A 242 -3.31 -1.34 -18.12
N ILE A 243 -2.19 -0.66 -18.26
CA ILE A 243 -2.13 0.80 -18.19
C ILE A 243 -2.81 1.44 -19.42
N ASP A 244 -2.62 0.88 -20.61
CA ASP A 244 -3.33 1.31 -21.84
C ASP A 244 -4.86 1.17 -21.66
N PHE A 245 -5.32 0.10 -21.01
CA PHE A 245 -6.74 -0.02 -20.64
C PHE A 245 -7.20 1.16 -19.78
N ILE A 246 -6.45 1.52 -18.75
CA ILE A 246 -6.84 2.63 -17.88
C ILE A 246 -6.87 3.95 -18.65
N THR A 247 -5.85 4.22 -19.45
CA THR A 247 -5.67 5.52 -20.11
C THR A 247 -6.51 5.68 -21.38
N GLU A 248 -6.69 4.61 -22.16
CA GLU A 248 -7.34 4.66 -23.47
C GLU A 248 -8.80 4.18 -23.47
N THR A 249 -9.21 3.41 -22.45
CA THR A 249 -10.56 2.82 -22.39
C THR A 249 -11.33 3.29 -21.18
N LEU A 250 -10.81 3.04 -19.98
CA LEU A 250 -11.55 3.30 -18.73
C LEU A 250 -11.65 4.80 -18.43
N LYS A 251 -10.54 5.55 -18.51
CA LYS A 251 -10.55 7.00 -18.24
C LYS A 251 -11.46 7.75 -19.22
N PRO A 252 -11.42 7.55 -20.55
CA PRO A 252 -12.36 8.18 -21.47
C PRO A 252 -13.83 7.85 -21.13
N PHE A 253 -14.13 6.61 -20.76
CA PHE A 253 -15.47 6.21 -20.34
C PHE A 253 -15.90 6.97 -19.06
N VAL A 254 -15.02 7.06 -18.05
CA VAL A 254 -15.32 7.79 -16.80
C VAL A 254 -15.54 9.27 -17.07
N ASP A 255 -14.69 9.90 -17.87
CA ASP A 255 -14.80 11.33 -18.21
C ASP A 255 -16.05 11.65 -19.02
N GLU A 256 -16.56 10.73 -19.85
CA GLU A 256 -17.79 10.90 -20.61
C GLU A 256 -19.04 10.77 -19.74
N ASN A 257 -19.01 9.90 -18.71
CA ASN A 257 -20.19 9.52 -17.95
C ASN A 257 -20.33 10.21 -16.59
N TYR A 258 -19.24 10.79 -16.07
CA TYR A 258 -19.20 11.42 -14.74
C TYR A 258 -18.65 12.85 -14.83
N ARG A 259 -18.98 13.67 -13.85
CA ARG A 259 -18.49 15.05 -13.76
C ARG A 259 -17.04 15.08 -13.25
N THR A 260 -16.12 14.79 -14.13
CA THR A 260 -14.68 14.76 -13.84
C THR A 260 -14.00 16.08 -14.19
N GLN A 261 -12.92 16.37 -13.49
CA GLN A 261 -11.87 17.28 -13.95
C GLN A 261 -10.87 16.42 -14.73
N ALA A 262 -11.09 16.32 -16.06
CA ALA A 262 -10.41 15.33 -16.91
C ALA A 262 -8.91 15.62 -17.17
N GLY A 263 -8.41 16.81 -16.74
CA GLY A 263 -7.02 17.22 -16.94
C GLY A 263 -6.01 16.40 -16.14
N GLN A 264 -4.77 16.38 -16.62
CA GLN A 264 -3.64 15.70 -15.99
C GLN A 264 -3.47 16.13 -14.52
N GLU A 265 -3.64 17.43 -14.24
CA GLU A 265 -3.48 18.03 -12.91
C GLU A 265 -4.46 17.49 -11.86
N ALA A 266 -5.59 16.91 -12.30
CA ALA A 266 -6.65 16.38 -11.44
C ALA A 266 -6.74 14.85 -11.47
N THR A 267 -5.90 14.17 -12.25
CA THR A 267 -5.94 12.72 -12.43
C THR A 267 -4.82 12.03 -11.65
N GLY A 268 -5.19 11.03 -10.85
CA GLY A 268 -4.26 10.24 -10.05
C GLY A 268 -4.36 8.74 -10.26
N ILE A 269 -3.30 8.04 -9.89
CA ILE A 269 -3.19 6.58 -9.86
C ILE A 269 -2.54 6.14 -8.55
N MET A 270 -3.06 5.08 -7.92
CA MET A 270 -2.60 4.65 -6.61
C MET A 270 -2.77 3.14 -6.42
N GLY A 271 -1.86 2.55 -5.67
CA GLY A 271 -1.97 1.17 -5.22
C GLY A 271 -0.83 0.73 -4.31
N SER A 272 -0.91 -0.51 -3.84
CA SER A 272 0.09 -1.11 -2.96
C SER A 272 0.77 -2.33 -3.59
N SER A 273 1.96 -2.64 -3.11
CA SER A 273 2.69 -3.84 -3.54
C SER A 273 2.95 -3.83 -5.06
N LEU A 274 2.44 -4.81 -5.81
CA LEU A 274 2.43 -4.78 -7.28
C LEU A 274 1.57 -3.62 -7.82
N GLY A 275 0.47 -3.25 -7.13
CA GLY A 275 -0.31 -2.04 -7.44
C GLY A 275 0.52 -0.76 -7.29
N GLY A 276 1.45 -0.69 -6.33
CA GLY A 276 2.42 0.40 -6.21
C GLY A 276 3.45 0.41 -7.35
N LEU A 277 3.92 -0.77 -7.77
CA LEU A 277 4.83 -0.92 -8.91
C LEU A 277 4.17 -0.45 -10.21
N ILE A 278 2.94 -0.88 -10.49
CA ILE A 278 2.22 -0.51 -11.72
C ILE A 278 1.77 0.96 -11.70
N SER A 279 1.49 1.54 -10.52
CA SER A 279 1.23 2.99 -10.38
C SER A 279 2.47 3.81 -10.73
N HIS A 280 3.64 3.38 -10.27
CA HIS A 280 4.92 4.00 -10.64
C HIS A 280 5.17 3.94 -12.14
N TYR A 281 5.02 2.74 -12.74
CA TYR A 281 5.20 2.53 -14.18
C TYR A 281 4.21 3.37 -14.99
N GLY A 282 2.91 3.24 -14.71
CA GLY A 282 1.86 3.89 -15.48
C GLY A 282 1.94 5.41 -15.43
N ALA A 283 2.30 5.98 -14.28
CA ALA A 283 2.46 7.42 -14.15
C ALA A 283 3.67 7.95 -14.91
N LEU A 284 4.81 7.28 -14.88
CA LEU A 284 5.99 7.71 -15.65
C LEU A 284 5.83 7.50 -17.15
N GLN A 285 5.14 6.44 -17.57
CA GLN A 285 4.82 6.17 -18.97
C GLN A 285 3.84 7.21 -19.54
N ASN A 286 2.87 7.67 -18.73
CA ASN A 286 1.78 8.55 -19.14
C ASN A 286 1.74 9.84 -18.31
N GLN A 287 2.84 10.59 -18.34
CA GLN A 287 2.98 11.84 -17.56
C GLN A 287 2.05 12.96 -18.02
N ASP A 288 1.45 12.84 -19.21
CA ASP A 288 0.42 13.72 -19.73
C ASP A 288 -1.00 13.36 -19.24
N VAL A 289 -1.17 12.19 -18.62
CA VAL A 289 -2.43 11.71 -18.05
C VAL A 289 -2.44 11.81 -16.54
N PHE A 290 -1.37 11.39 -15.87
CA PHE A 290 -1.30 11.33 -14.41
C PHE A 290 -0.36 12.38 -13.81
N SER A 291 -0.81 13.04 -12.76
CA SER A 291 0.04 13.94 -11.97
C SER A 291 0.01 13.67 -10.47
N LYS A 292 -0.81 12.73 -10.01
CA LYS A 292 -0.94 12.33 -8.60
C LYS A 292 -0.68 10.83 -8.49
N VAL A 293 0.41 10.46 -7.83
CA VAL A 293 0.88 9.07 -7.80
C VAL A 293 1.04 8.61 -6.36
N GLY A 294 0.22 7.65 -5.95
CA GLY A 294 0.30 7.00 -4.64
C GLY A 294 0.94 5.63 -4.74
N ILE A 295 2.10 5.46 -4.11
CA ILE A 295 2.92 4.26 -4.20
C ILE A 295 3.12 3.71 -2.79
N PHE A 296 2.38 2.67 -2.43
CA PHE A 296 2.39 2.07 -1.11
C PHE A 296 3.15 0.74 -1.15
N SER A 297 4.17 0.60 -0.33
CA SER A 297 4.95 -0.65 -0.20
C SER A 297 5.33 -1.29 -1.55
N PRO A 298 5.97 -0.55 -2.47
CA PRO A 298 6.09 -0.95 -3.88
C PRO A 298 6.96 -2.20 -4.09
N SER A 299 6.52 -3.10 -4.94
CA SER A 299 7.26 -4.31 -5.31
C SER A 299 8.42 -4.04 -6.29
N TYR A 300 9.31 -3.09 -6.00
CA TYR A 300 10.48 -2.79 -6.85
C TYR A 300 11.48 -3.96 -6.96
N TRP A 301 11.39 -4.93 -6.05
CA TRP A 301 12.15 -6.17 -6.09
C TRP A 301 11.75 -7.10 -7.24
N PHE A 302 10.56 -6.91 -7.82
CA PHE A 302 10.00 -7.80 -8.83
C PHE A 302 10.84 -7.85 -10.11
N SER A 303 11.38 -6.71 -10.53
CA SER A 303 12.28 -6.62 -11.70
C SER A 303 13.25 -5.45 -11.60
N ASP A 304 14.52 -5.72 -11.87
CA ASP A 304 15.56 -4.66 -11.97
C ASP A 304 15.29 -3.67 -13.12
N SER A 305 14.43 -4.03 -14.07
CA SER A 305 14.05 -3.15 -15.18
C SER A 305 13.35 -1.86 -14.71
N VAL A 306 12.77 -1.83 -13.50
CA VAL A 306 12.16 -0.63 -12.94
C VAL A 306 13.15 0.54 -12.87
N TRP A 307 14.43 0.27 -12.55
CA TRP A 307 15.46 1.31 -12.42
C TRP A 307 15.88 1.91 -13.75
N SER A 308 16.10 1.05 -14.78
CA SER A 308 16.43 1.52 -16.13
C SER A 308 15.25 2.27 -16.76
N PHE A 309 14.02 1.74 -16.63
CA PHE A 309 12.81 2.39 -17.11
C PHE A 309 12.63 3.78 -16.48
N THR A 310 12.74 3.90 -15.15
CA THR A 310 12.62 5.19 -14.46
C THR A 310 13.65 6.20 -14.97
N SER A 311 14.90 5.73 -15.20
CA SER A 311 15.97 6.58 -15.71
C SER A 311 15.76 7.01 -17.17
N GLU A 312 15.19 6.15 -18.01
CA GLU A 312 14.88 6.43 -19.42
C GLU A 312 13.72 7.40 -19.57
N MET A 313 12.66 7.20 -18.78
CA MET A 313 11.49 8.08 -18.82
C MET A 313 11.80 9.47 -18.30
N GLY A 314 12.53 9.59 -17.21
CA GLY A 314 12.87 10.85 -16.59
C GLY A 314 11.64 11.73 -16.29
N LYS A 315 11.86 12.96 -15.89
CA LYS A 315 10.78 13.93 -15.68
C LYS A 315 10.45 14.65 -16.99
N GLN A 316 9.20 14.51 -17.46
CA GLN A 316 8.66 15.21 -18.62
C GLN A 316 7.60 16.25 -18.23
N GLN A 317 6.82 15.96 -17.18
CA GLN A 317 5.78 16.83 -16.64
C GLN A 317 5.92 16.96 -15.09
N SER A 318 5.31 18.00 -14.54
CA SER A 318 5.18 18.10 -13.08
C SER A 318 4.20 17.08 -12.55
N MET A 319 4.59 16.35 -11.51
CA MET A 319 3.70 15.41 -10.81
C MET A 319 4.08 15.31 -9.33
N LYS A 320 3.11 14.93 -8.51
CA LYS A 320 3.33 14.59 -7.11
C LYS A 320 3.40 13.08 -6.95
N ILE A 321 4.47 12.61 -6.34
CA ILE A 321 4.72 11.18 -6.09
C ILE A 321 4.83 10.99 -4.59
N TYR A 322 3.85 10.32 -4.01
CA TYR A 322 3.83 9.91 -2.61
C TYR A 322 4.28 8.46 -2.51
N GLN A 323 5.35 8.21 -1.76
CA GLN A 323 5.86 6.86 -1.51
C GLN A 323 5.87 6.56 -0.02
N MET A 324 5.39 5.39 0.38
CA MET A 324 5.48 4.94 1.76
C MET A 324 5.74 3.45 1.84
N ALA A 325 6.37 3.01 2.94
CA ALA A 325 6.57 1.60 3.25
C ALA A 325 6.71 1.36 4.75
N GLY A 326 6.38 0.16 5.18
CA GLY A 326 6.57 -0.31 6.56
C GLY A 326 8.00 -0.76 6.84
N GLY A 327 8.51 -0.40 8.01
CA GLY A 327 9.86 -0.79 8.46
C GLY A 327 9.98 -2.26 8.87
N GLN A 328 8.85 -2.97 9.05
CA GLN A 328 8.81 -4.40 9.37
C GLN A 328 8.30 -5.27 8.20
N GLU A 329 8.38 -4.75 6.98
CA GLU A 329 8.09 -5.54 5.78
C GLU A 329 9.30 -6.45 5.43
N SER A 330 9.87 -6.34 4.25
CA SER A 330 11.12 -7.04 3.92
C SER A 330 12.35 -6.16 4.15
N ALA A 331 13.53 -6.78 4.30
CA ALA A 331 14.79 -6.04 4.47
C ALA A 331 15.13 -5.11 3.30
N SER A 332 14.56 -5.33 2.11
CA SER A 332 14.78 -4.52 0.91
C SER A 332 13.73 -3.45 0.66
N MET A 333 12.55 -3.52 1.28
CA MET A 333 11.42 -2.64 0.98
C MET A 333 11.77 -1.15 1.16
N VAL A 334 12.09 -0.74 2.36
CA VAL A 334 12.45 0.65 2.68
C VAL A 334 13.72 1.10 1.95
N PRO A 335 14.82 0.31 1.88
CA PRO A 335 15.99 0.66 1.06
C PRO A 335 15.65 0.90 -0.42
N ASN A 336 14.85 0.05 -1.06
CA ASN A 336 14.45 0.22 -2.46
C ASN A 336 13.61 1.48 -2.65
N MET A 337 12.63 1.72 -1.79
CA MET A 337 11.82 2.94 -1.83
C MET A 337 12.70 4.21 -1.71
N LYS A 338 13.64 4.25 -0.78
CA LYS A 338 14.57 5.38 -0.63
C LYS A 338 15.46 5.57 -1.87
N SER A 339 16.00 4.47 -2.40
CA SER A 339 16.81 4.51 -3.62
C SER A 339 16.01 5.00 -4.83
N MET A 340 14.73 4.63 -4.95
CA MET A 340 13.87 5.13 -6.01
C MET A 340 13.58 6.63 -5.85
N ASN A 341 13.36 7.10 -4.63
CA ASN A 341 13.20 8.53 -4.36
C ASN A 341 14.45 9.33 -4.75
N ASP A 342 15.64 8.83 -4.42
CA ASP A 342 16.92 9.45 -4.81
C ASP A 342 17.09 9.46 -6.34
N THR A 343 16.68 8.39 -7.02
CA THR A 343 16.69 8.30 -8.49
C THR A 343 15.75 9.37 -9.08
N LEU A 344 14.51 9.46 -8.65
CA LEU A 344 13.55 10.48 -9.11
C LEU A 344 14.07 11.90 -8.87
N SER A 345 14.64 12.17 -7.69
CA SER A 345 15.24 13.46 -7.38
C SER A 345 16.39 13.80 -8.35
N SER A 346 17.25 12.81 -8.68
CA SER A 346 18.33 12.98 -9.63
C SER A 346 17.87 13.27 -11.07
N LEU A 347 16.65 12.85 -11.41
CA LEU A 347 16.00 13.07 -12.71
C LEU A 347 15.25 14.40 -12.80
N GLY A 348 15.31 15.25 -11.75
CA GLY A 348 14.78 16.59 -11.74
C GLY A 348 13.39 16.73 -11.13
N PHE A 349 12.84 15.70 -10.48
CA PHE A 349 11.68 15.87 -9.60
C PHE A 349 12.10 16.67 -8.36
N GLU A 350 11.36 17.71 -8.06
CA GLU A 350 11.70 18.64 -6.98
C GLU A 350 11.15 18.15 -5.61
N ASN A 351 11.70 18.67 -4.51
CA ASN A 351 11.29 18.25 -3.16
C ASN A 351 9.79 18.45 -2.87
N HIS A 352 9.11 19.35 -3.56
CA HIS A 352 7.68 19.57 -3.41
C HIS A 352 6.83 18.60 -4.24
N GLU A 353 7.46 17.84 -5.14
CA GLU A 353 6.86 16.81 -5.98
C GLU A 353 7.07 15.41 -5.41
N LEU A 354 7.99 15.23 -4.47
CA LEU A 354 8.34 13.95 -3.87
C LEU A 354 8.01 13.94 -2.38
N PHE A 355 7.29 12.93 -1.95
CA PHE A 355 7.07 12.64 -0.54
C PHE A 355 7.45 11.19 -0.27
N ILE A 356 8.21 10.96 0.80
CA ILE A 356 8.63 9.64 1.21
C ILE A 356 8.41 9.45 2.70
N GLU A 357 7.81 8.33 3.08
CA GLU A 357 7.56 8.01 4.48
C GLU A 357 7.85 6.55 4.81
N GLU A 358 8.63 6.34 5.88
CA GLU A 358 8.86 5.04 6.50
C GLU A 358 8.01 4.96 7.77
N ILE A 359 7.17 3.95 7.88
CA ILE A 359 6.40 3.66 9.10
C ILE A 359 7.14 2.57 9.89
N PRO A 360 7.84 2.89 11.00
CA PRO A 360 8.83 1.98 11.60
C PRO A 360 8.29 0.61 12.00
N ASN A 361 7.03 0.52 12.43
CA ASN A 361 6.38 -0.72 12.84
C ASN A 361 5.36 -1.23 11.81
N GLY A 362 5.33 -0.63 10.62
CA GLY A 362 4.41 -1.00 9.56
C GLY A 362 4.76 -2.37 8.96
N GLN A 363 3.75 -3.17 8.70
CA GLN A 363 3.82 -4.46 8.04
C GLN A 363 3.14 -4.37 6.66
N HIS A 364 3.42 -5.32 5.78
CA HIS A 364 2.88 -5.35 4.40
C HIS A 364 1.41 -5.77 4.39
N ASN A 365 0.51 -4.86 4.72
CA ASN A 365 -0.93 -5.16 4.79
C ASN A 365 -1.81 -3.89 4.65
N GLU A 366 -3.09 -4.14 4.43
CA GLU A 366 -4.11 -3.11 4.23
C GLU A 366 -4.26 -2.19 5.46
N ALA A 367 -4.07 -2.68 6.68
CA ALA A 367 -4.13 -1.86 7.89
C ALA A 367 -3.06 -0.76 7.90
N LEU A 368 -1.84 -1.06 7.40
CA LEU A 368 -0.81 -0.05 7.19
C LEU A 368 -1.25 0.97 6.14
N TRP A 369 -1.67 0.50 4.97
CA TRP A 369 -2.03 1.34 3.83
C TRP A 369 -3.21 2.24 4.14
N ARG A 370 -4.27 1.70 4.76
CA ARG A 370 -5.42 2.45 5.28
C ARG A 370 -4.99 3.59 6.20
N SER A 371 -4.10 3.32 7.15
CA SER A 371 -3.63 4.33 8.10
C SER A 371 -2.93 5.54 7.46
N GLN A 372 -2.48 5.40 6.22
CA GLN A 372 -1.75 6.44 5.48
C GLN A 372 -2.54 7.04 4.32
N PHE A 373 -3.70 6.48 3.96
CA PHE A 373 -4.47 6.89 2.79
C PHE A 373 -4.89 8.38 2.86
N SER A 374 -5.50 8.82 3.96
CA SER A 374 -5.91 10.22 4.13
C SER A 374 -4.74 11.20 4.02
N THR A 375 -3.58 10.84 4.60
CA THR A 375 -2.35 11.66 4.51
C THR A 375 -1.86 11.75 3.06
N ALA A 376 -1.84 10.64 2.34
CA ALA A 376 -1.44 10.57 0.94
C ALA A 376 -2.39 11.40 0.07
N TYR A 377 -3.71 11.22 0.25
CA TYR A 377 -4.71 11.98 -0.48
C TYR A 377 -4.54 13.50 -0.27
N LEU A 378 -4.51 13.97 0.96
CA LEU A 378 -4.37 15.40 1.27
C LEU A 378 -3.08 15.99 0.71
N TRP A 379 -1.99 15.24 0.71
CA TRP A 379 -0.74 15.73 0.13
C TRP A 379 -0.78 15.76 -1.40
N LEU A 380 -1.24 14.68 -2.04
CA LEU A 380 -1.33 14.57 -3.49
C LEU A 380 -2.26 15.61 -4.09
N TYR A 381 -3.44 15.77 -3.50
CA TYR A 381 -4.50 16.66 -4.00
C TYR A 381 -4.56 18.00 -3.27
N SER A 382 -3.51 18.43 -2.61
CA SER A 382 -3.49 19.66 -1.81
C SER A 382 -3.94 20.93 -2.55
N ALA A 383 -3.88 20.95 -3.88
CA ALA A 383 -4.43 22.05 -4.68
C ALA A 383 -5.96 22.01 -4.79
N PHE A 384 -6.58 20.84 -4.62
CA PHE A 384 -8.02 20.61 -4.73
C PHE A 384 -8.68 20.36 -3.37
N ALA A 385 -7.98 19.72 -2.43
CA ALA A 385 -8.46 19.42 -1.09
C ALA A 385 -8.51 20.66 -0.18
N ASN A 386 -8.91 21.81 -0.73
CA ASN A 386 -9.18 22.99 0.08
C ASN A 386 -10.54 22.83 0.77
N LYS A 387 -10.62 23.18 2.07
CA LYS A 387 -11.93 23.30 2.72
C LYS A 387 -12.81 24.23 1.90
N ILE A 388 -14.01 23.81 1.61
CA ILE A 388 -15.00 24.52 0.74
C ILE A 388 -15.27 25.98 1.17
N ASN A 389 -14.77 26.40 2.32
CA ASN A 389 -14.93 27.76 2.87
C ASN A 389 -13.64 28.55 3.07
N ASP A 390 -12.45 28.03 2.69
CA ASP A 390 -11.21 28.76 2.93
C ASP A 390 -10.27 28.67 1.72
N VAL A 391 -10.04 29.81 1.06
CA VAL A 391 -8.92 29.98 0.12
C VAL A 391 -7.62 30.03 0.95
N ASN A 392 -7.16 28.90 1.45
CA ASN A 392 -5.96 28.86 2.26
C ASN A 392 -4.72 28.63 1.38
N THR A 393 -3.79 29.56 1.44
CA THR A 393 -2.45 29.39 0.86
C THR A 393 -1.62 28.51 1.79
N PHE A 394 -1.21 27.34 1.33
CA PHE A 394 -0.30 26.47 2.10
C PHE A 394 1.13 26.96 1.99
N VAL A 395 1.78 27.19 3.11
CA VAL A 395 3.18 27.61 3.19
C VAL A 395 3.95 26.59 4.03
N HIS A 396 5.01 26.05 3.45
CA HIS A 396 5.91 25.18 4.22
C HIS A 396 6.61 25.98 5.33
N LEU A 397 6.39 25.57 6.58
CA LEU A 397 6.97 26.20 7.75
C LEU A 397 8.37 25.62 8.01
N GLN A 398 9.36 26.48 8.11
CA GLN A 398 10.72 26.06 8.45
C GLN A 398 10.90 25.92 9.97
N ILE A 399 11.16 24.69 10.41
CA ILE A 399 11.48 24.35 11.80
C ILE A 399 12.99 24.10 11.91
N ASN A 400 13.66 24.79 12.82
CA ASN A 400 15.10 24.65 12.98
C ASN A 400 15.51 24.73 14.48
N PRO A 401 16.24 23.73 15.05
CA PRO A 401 16.67 22.49 14.41
C PRO A 401 15.54 21.48 14.21
N ASN A 402 15.70 20.53 13.30
CA ASN A 402 14.89 19.33 13.18
C ASN A 402 15.86 18.15 12.94
N PRO A 403 15.97 17.16 13.81
CA PRO A 403 15.18 16.90 15.01
C PRO A 403 15.31 17.96 16.13
N VAL A 404 14.25 18.09 16.95
CA VAL A 404 14.14 19.07 18.02
C VAL A 404 14.07 18.37 19.39
N HIS A 405 14.71 18.96 20.43
CA HIS A 405 14.58 18.46 21.80
C HIS A 405 13.36 19.09 22.53
N ASN A 406 13.52 20.25 23.14
CA ASN A 406 12.47 20.85 23.97
C ASN A 406 11.90 22.14 23.41
N MET A 407 12.65 22.84 22.55
CA MET A 407 12.28 24.16 22.08
C MET A 407 12.24 24.16 20.55
N LEU A 408 11.06 24.32 19.97
CA LEU A 408 10.81 24.37 18.54
C LEU A 408 10.85 25.82 18.08
N LYS A 409 11.71 26.13 17.10
CA LYS A 409 11.85 27.48 16.55
C LYS A 409 11.25 27.56 15.15
N LEU A 410 10.35 28.54 14.97
CA LEU A 410 9.74 28.88 13.69
C LEU A 410 10.59 29.92 12.99
N SER A 411 11.06 29.63 11.74
CA SER A 411 12.03 30.51 11.07
C SER A 411 11.43 31.43 10.01
N ASN A 412 10.36 31.03 9.32
CA ASN A 412 9.72 31.80 8.24
C ASN A 412 8.28 32.22 8.56
N TYR A 413 7.95 32.32 9.84
CA TYR A 413 6.60 32.68 10.31
C TYR A 413 6.64 33.97 11.14
N LYS A 414 5.61 34.81 10.97
CA LYS A 414 5.35 35.98 11.81
C LYS A 414 3.94 35.89 12.36
N SER A 415 3.83 35.80 13.68
CA SER A 415 2.55 35.70 14.39
C SER A 415 1.64 36.90 14.14
N LYS A 416 0.35 36.62 13.94
CA LYS A 416 -0.74 37.59 13.98
C LYS A 416 -1.66 37.26 15.17
N GLU A 417 -2.44 38.22 15.59
CA GLU A 417 -3.25 38.14 16.82
C GLU A 417 -4.33 37.06 16.77
N GLN A 418 -4.80 36.71 15.56
CA GLN A 418 -5.86 35.70 15.33
C GLN A 418 -5.33 34.33 14.94
N ASP A 419 -4.01 34.17 14.88
CA ASP A 419 -3.42 32.91 14.46
C ASP A 419 -3.61 31.81 15.52
N SER A 420 -3.87 30.59 15.09
CA SER A 420 -3.91 29.40 15.94
C SER A 420 -2.84 28.40 15.52
N LEU A 421 -2.27 27.69 16.51
CA LEU A 421 -1.30 26.64 16.28
C LEU A 421 -1.78 25.35 16.92
N GLU A 422 -1.64 24.26 16.19
CA GLU A 422 -1.85 22.92 16.72
C GLU A 422 -0.66 22.00 16.32
N ILE A 423 -0.36 21.05 17.19
CA ILE A 423 0.56 19.95 16.92
C ILE A 423 -0.23 18.66 17.03
N ILE A 424 -0.19 17.85 15.99
CA ILE A 424 -0.82 16.54 15.94
C ILE A 424 0.24 15.46 15.87
N ASP A 425 -0.04 14.31 16.45
CA ASP A 425 0.76 13.10 16.27
C ASP A 425 0.45 12.44 14.92
N LEU A 426 1.13 11.33 14.59
CA LEU A 426 0.91 10.62 13.34
C LEU A 426 -0.45 9.88 13.26
N ASN A 427 -1.17 9.78 14.37
CA ASN A 427 -2.53 9.23 14.42
C ASN A 427 -3.61 10.34 14.27
N GLY A 428 -3.18 11.59 13.97
CA GLY A 428 -4.09 12.73 13.89
C GLY A 428 -4.54 13.28 15.24
N VAL A 429 -4.05 12.74 16.35
CA VAL A 429 -4.44 13.18 17.69
C VAL A 429 -3.75 14.50 18.02
N LYS A 430 -4.54 15.53 18.36
CA LYS A 430 -4.03 16.82 18.79
C LYS A 430 -3.35 16.71 20.16
N VAL A 431 -2.06 16.97 20.23
CA VAL A 431 -1.21 16.86 21.42
C VAL A 431 -0.80 18.19 22.01
N PHE A 432 -0.95 19.29 21.24
CA PHE A 432 -0.64 20.64 21.69
C PHE A 432 -1.47 21.66 20.90
N GLN A 433 -1.88 22.78 21.54
CA GLN A 433 -2.64 23.84 20.90
C GLN A 433 -2.36 25.21 21.53
N LEU A 434 -2.28 26.26 20.67
CA LEU A 434 -2.32 27.68 21.04
C LEU A 434 -3.37 28.38 20.19
N ASN A 435 -4.26 29.16 20.81
CA ASN A 435 -5.37 29.82 20.12
C ASN A 435 -5.12 31.27 19.76
N SER A 436 -3.99 31.86 20.16
CA SER A 436 -3.56 33.22 19.85
C SER A 436 -2.12 33.48 20.26
N ASN A 437 -1.50 34.54 19.74
CA ASN A 437 -0.18 35.03 20.14
C ASN A 437 0.92 33.92 20.06
N ILE A 438 1.03 33.28 18.93
CA ILE A 438 1.99 32.18 18.71
C ILE A 438 3.43 32.70 18.84
N PRO A 439 4.23 32.24 19.80
CA PRO A 439 5.61 32.66 19.95
C PRO A 439 6.50 32.03 18.84
N ASN A 440 7.57 32.71 18.47
CA ASN A 440 8.54 32.17 17.50
C ASN A 440 9.32 30.95 18.05
N ILE A 441 9.26 30.75 19.35
CA ILE A 441 9.87 29.57 20.04
C ILE A 441 8.81 28.94 20.92
N ILE A 442 8.54 27.66 20.69
CA ILE A 442 7.47 26.91 21.36
C ILE A 442 8.12 25.84 22.25
N ASP A 443 7.73 25.80 23.49
CA ASP A 443 8.14 24.75 24.42
C ASP A 443 7.31 23.49 24.17
N ILE A 444 7.98 22.42 23.76
CA ILE A 444 7.42 21.10 23.47
C ILE A 444 8.01 20.03 24.41
N SER A 445 8.55 20.44 25.58
CA SER A 445 9.16 19.53 26.55
C SER A 445 8.21 18.43 27.05
N ASN A 446 6.90 18.69 27.02
CA ASN A 446 5.87 17.74 27.44
C ASN A 446 5.51 16.71 26.37
N LEU A 447 5.97 16.86 25.13
CA LEU A 447 5.75 15.85 24.09
C LEU A 447 6.72 14.69 24.27
N ILE A 448 6.24 13.48 24.07
CA ILE A 448 7.10 12.28 24.03
C ILE A 448 7.95 12.28 22.74
N SER A 449 9.05 11.52 22.74
CA SER A 449 9.85 11.35 21.51
C SER A 449 9.01 10.71 20.41
N GLY A 450 9.03 11.30 19.20
CA GLY A 450 8.19 10.87 18.11
C GLY A 450 8.15 11.87 16.94
N SER A 451 7.42 11.54 15.89
CA SER A 451 7.15 12.42 14.76
C SER A 451 5.83 13.15 14.95
N TYR A 452 5.81 14.43 14.58
CA TYR A 452 4.67 15.31 14.74
C TYR A 452 4.49 16.22 13.53
N ILE A 453 3.26 16.66 13.29
CA ILE A 453 2.93 17.70 12.33
C ILE A 453 2.52 18.94 13.10
N LEU A 454 3.16 20.07 12.77
CA LEU A 454 2.79 21.38 13.27
C LEU A 454 1.99 22.11 12.19
N ILE A 455 0.86 22.65 12.57
CA ILE A 455 -0.05 23.40 11.69
C ILE A 455 -0.31 24.76 12.34
N ILE A 456 -0.12 25.85 11.58
CA ILE A 456 -0.55 27.20 12.00
C ILE A 456 -1.57 27.69 11.00
N ARG A 457 -2.72 28.15 11.49
CA ARG A 457 -3.78 28.79 10.69
C ARG A 457 -3.72 30.29 10.91
N SER A 458 -3.54 31.04 9.83
CA SER A 458 -3.43 32.50 9.82
C SER A 458 -4.28 33.09 8.70
N ASN A 459 -5.52 33.48 8.98
CA ASN A 459 -6.53 33.89 7.97
C ASN A 459 -6.60 32.84 6.84
N ASP A 460 -6.29 33.25 5.61
CA ASP A 460 -6.31 32.42 4.40
C ASP A 460 -4.98 31.65 4.16
N THR A 461 -4.12 31.54 5.16
CA THR A 461 -2.80 30.88 5.02
C THR A 461 -2.64 29.81 6.08
N ILE A 462 -2.34 28.58 5.64
CA ILE A 462 -1.94 27.48 6.52
C ILE A 462 -0.43 27.28 6.39
N PHE A 463 0.27 27.37 7.52
CA PHE A 463 1.67 27.00 7.63
C PHE A 463 1.77 25.60 8.20
N GLN A 464 2.47 24.72 7.54
CA GLN A 464 2.62 23.32 7.97
C GLN A 464 4.06 22.86 7.91
N SER A 465 4.46 22.03 8.88
CA SER A 465 5.76 21.35 8.85
C SER A 465 5.74 20.08 9.70
N LYS A 466 6.47 19.06 9.26
CA LYS A 466 6.77 17.87 10.07
C LYS A 466 8.04 18.10 10.88
N PHE A 467 8.07 17.61 12.12
CA PHE A 467 9.27 17.61 12.95
C PHE A 467 9.41 16.32 13.79
N ILE A 468 10.63 16.02 14.17
CA ILE A 468 10.97 14.88 15.02
C ILE A 468 11.34 15.41 16.40
N LYS A 469 10.62 15.00 17.45
CA LYS A 469 10.95 15.23 18.86
C LYS A 469 11.86 14.12 19.37
N GLN A 470 13.02 14.51 19.88
CA GLN A 470 13.98 13.62 20.55
C GLN A 470 13.91 13.72 22.06
#